data_fc5dc03ae9fae9c305025ad51f1cbe0d
#
_entry.id   fc5dc03ae9fae9c305025ad51f1cbe0d
#
_cell.length_a   1.000
_cell.length_b   1.000
_cell.length_c   1.000
_cell.angle_alpha   90.00
_cell.angle_beta   90.00
_cell.angle_gamma   90.00
#
_symmetry.space_group_name_H-M   'P 1'
#
loop_
_entity.id
_entity.type
_entity.pdbx_description
1 polymer ?
#
loop_
_entity_poly.entity_id
_entity_poly.type
_entity_poly.pdbx_seq_one_letter_code
_entity_poly.pdbx_strand_id
1 'polypeptide(L)'
;MAKSYPELVAQAKAELRSVSPVELKSRLDGGENVVVIDVREPNEWAQGLIPGAHPVPRGVLEPQLDGRLPHDATVVLYCAAGGRSALAGRSLKEMGFSAVENLEGGFDAWARSGLPVERR
;
A
#
# COMPACT_ATOMS: atom_id res chain seq x y z
N MET A 1 -26.95 -5.69 6.81
CA MET A 1 -26.89 -6.26 5.48
C MET A 1 -25.49 -6.78 5.19
N ALA A 2 -25.44 -7.97 4.64
CA ALA A 2 -24.16 -8.58 4.32
C ALA A 2 -23.49 -7.88 3.13
N LYS A 3 -22.16 -7.77 3.18
CA LYS A 3 -21.37 -7.20 2.07
C LYS A 3 -20.39 -8.25 1.58
N SER A 4 -20.20 -8.29 0.28
CA SER A 4 -19.20 -9.17 -0.32
C SER A 4 -17.80 -8.56 -0.13
N TYR A 5 -16.75 -9.36 -0.34
CA TYR A 5 -15.40 -8.86 -0.33
C TYR A 5 -15.19 -7.74 -1.36
N PRO A 6 -15.63 -7.89 -2.63
CA PRO A 6 -15.50 -6.79 -3.58
C PRO A 6 -16.19 -5.51 -3.15
N GLU A 7 -17.32 -5.61 -2.46
CA GLU A 7 -18.01 -4.42 -1.95
C GLU A 7 -17.21 -3.74 -0.84
N LEU A 8 -16.63 -4.52 0.08
CA LEU A 8 -15.77 -3.96 1.12
C LEU A 8 -14.56 -3.27 0.52
N VAL A 9 -13.94 -3.88 -0.49
CA VAL A 9 -12.77 -3.30 -1.15
C VAL A 9 -13.16 -1.99 -1.85
N ALA A 10 -14.28 -1.98 -2.57
CA ALA A 10 -14.73 -0.78 -3.27
C ALA A 10 -14.99 0.37 -2.30
N GLN A 11 -15.59 0.09 -1.15
CA GLN A 11 -15.83 1.09 -0.13
C GLN A 11 -14.52 1.64 0.45
N ALA A 12 -13.57 0.75 0.73
CA ALA A 12 -12.28 1.15 1.25
C ALA A 12 -11.53 2.02 0.23
N LYS A 13 -11.53 1.64 -1.04
CA LYS A 13 -10.87 2.41 -2.09
C LYS A 13 -11.48 3.80 -2.23
N ALA A 14 -12.79 3.94 -2.04
CA ALA A 14 -13.46 5.23 -2.14
C ALA A 14 -13.03 6.20 -1.02
N GLU A 15 -12.53 5.69 0.08
CA GLU A 15 -12.06 6.49 1.21
C GLU A 15 -10.58 6.86 1.11
N LEU A 16 -9.86 6.32 0.12
CA LEU A 16 -8.43 6.51 -0.02
C LEU A 16 -8.11 7.20 -1.34
N ARG A 17 -7.04 7.99 -1.33
CA ARG A 17 -6.49 8.49 -2.57
C ARG A 17 -5.82 7.33 -3.30
N SER A 18 -6.04 7.23 -4.61
CA SER A 18 -5.34 6.28 -5.47
C SER A 18 -4.12 6.91 -6.09
N VAL A 19 -3.05 6.14 -6.22
CA VAL A 19 -1.85 6.55 -6.93
C VAL A 19 -1.50 5.47 -7.95
N SER A 20 -1.18 5.88 -9.18
CA SER A 20 -0.77 4.93 -10.22
C SER A 20 0.70 4.52 -10.03
N PRO A 21 1.13 3.39 -10.59
CA PRO A 21 2.55 3.01 -10.54
C PRO A 21 3.48 4.08 -11.10
N VAL A 22 3.13 4.68 -12.22
CA VAL A 22 3.96 5.72 -12.85
C VAL A 22 4.04 6.96 -11.97
N GLU A 23 2.92 7.37 -11.39
CA GLU A 23 2.89 8.50 -10.47
C GLU A 23 3.75 8.24 -9.24
N LEU A 24 3.62 7.07 -8.63
CA LEU A 24 4.45 6.73 -7.47
C LEU A 24 5.93 6.73 -7.82
N LYS A 25 6.30 6.14 -8.96
CA LYS A 25 7.69 6.12 -9.40
C LYS A 25 8.24 7.54 -9.55
N SER A 26 7.45 8.42 -10.16
CA SER A 26 7.84 9.82 -10.35
C SER A 26 8.06 10.53 -9.01
N ARG A 27 7.17 10.30 -8.05
CA ARG A 27 7.30 10.91 -6.72
C ARG A 27 8.54 10.43 -5.98
N LEU A 28 8.81 9.12 -6.06
CA LEU A 28 10.00 8.54 -5.43
C LEU A 28 11.28 9.05 -6.10
N ASP A 29 11.31 9.12 -7.42
CA ASP A 29 12.45 9.65 -8.15
C ASP A 29 12.71 11.13 -7.84
N GLY A 30 11.64 11.87 -7.57
CA GLY A 30 11.73 13.28 -7.19
C GLY A 30 12.13 13.52 -5.75
N GLY A 31 12.37 12.46 -4.97
CA GLY A 31 12.80 12.59 -3.59
C GLY A 31 11.69 12.91 -2.61
N GLU A 32 10.43 12.73 -3.01
CA GLU A 32 9.32 12.96 -2.10
C GLU A 32 9.38 11.97 -0.94
N ASN A 33 9.12 12.45 0.27
CA ASN A 33 9.17 11.63 1.48
C ASN A 33 7.89 10.81 1.62
N VAL A 34 7.86 9.66 0.97
CA VAL A 34 6.72 8.74 0.97
C VAL A 34 7.15 7.43 1.62
N VAL A 35 6.36 6.97 2.58
CA VAL A 35 6.57 5.64 3.19
C VAL A 35 5.75 4.63 2.38
N VAL A 36 6.43 3.73 1.69
CA VAL A 36 5.78 2.69 0.88
C VAL A 36 5.77 1.39 1.66
N ILE A 37 4.60 0.80 1.86
CA ILE A 37 4.45 -0.42 2.65
C ILE A 37 3.83 -1.52 1.81
N ASP A 38 4.52 -2.67 1.78
CA ASP A 38 4.06 -3.89 1.12
C ASP A 38 3.32 -4.74 2.15
N VAL A 39 2.00 -4.87 1.99
CA VAL A 39 1.18 -5.64 2.93
C VAL A 39 0.90 -7.07 2.46
N ARG A 40 1.64 -7.55 1.45
CA ARG A 40 1.52 -8.92 1.00
C ARG A 40 2.10 -9.88 2.04
N GLU A 41 1.92 -11.18 1.81
CA GLU A 41 2.48 -12.20 2.69
C GLU A 41 3.95 -12.48 2.34
N PRO A 42 4.75 -12.96 3.31
CA PRO A 42 6.18 -13.18 3.09
C PRO A 42 6.52 -14.05 1.87
N ASN A 43 5.70 -15.06 1.57
CA ASN A 43 5.95 -15.90 0.42
C ASN A 43 5.80 -15.16 -0.92
N GLU A 44 5.06 -14.07 -0.93
CA GLU A 44 4.90 -13.25 -2.13
C GLU A 44 6.13 -12.37 -2.39
N TRP A 45 6.91 -12.07 -1.36
CA TRP A 45 8.10 -11.21 -1.50
C TRP A 45 9.19 -11.85 -2.34
N ALA A 46 9.13 -13.16 -2.58
CA ALA A 46 10.09 -13.84 -3.46
C ALA A 46 10.04 -13.29 -4.89
N GLN A 47 8.91 -12.69 -5.28
CA GLN A 47 8.76 -12.07 -6.60
C GLN A 47 9.42 -10.69 -6.66
N GLY A 48 9.89 -10.18 -5.52
CA GLY A 48 10.49 -8.86 -5.41
C GLY A 48 9.55 -7.86 -4.75
N LEU A 49 10.11 -6.70 -4.42
CA LEU A 49 9.38 -5.58 -3.82
C LEU A 49 9.62 -4.33 -4.65
N ILE A 50 8.75 -3.34 -4.48
CA ILE A 50 9.03 -1.99 -4.98
C ILE A 50 10.26 -1.48 -4.22
N PRO A 51 11.26 -0.92 -4.90
CA PRO A 51 12.47 -0.45 -4.23
C PRO A 51 12.17 0.52 -3.10
N GLY A 52 12.74 0.28 -1.93
CA GLY A 52 12.53 1.10 -0.76
C GLY A 52 11.26 0.77 0.03
N ALA A 53 10.45 -0.18 -0.42
CA ALA A 53 9.24 -0.56 0.31
C ALA A 53 9.58 -1.30 1.61
N HIS A 54 8.73 -1.08 2.62
CA HIS A 54 8.83 -1.77 3.90
C HIS A 54 7.84 -2.93 3.90
N PRO A 55 8.32 -4.19 3.99
CA PRO A 55 7.42 -5.34 4.00
C PRO A 55 6.81 -5.51 5.39
N VAL A 56 5.50 -5.33 5.49
CA VAL A 56 4.75 -5.50 6.73
C VAL A 56 3.46 -6.24 6.39
N PRO A 57 3.37 -7.55 6.68
CA PRO A 57 2.17 -8.32 6.32
C PRO A 57 0.89 -7.70 6.87
N ARG A 58 -0.18 -7.81 6.11
CA ARG A 58 -1.46 -7.19 6.48
C ARG A 58 -1.90 -7.54 7.90
N GLY A 59 -1.70 -8.79 8.32
CA GLY A 59 -2.18 -9.27 9.62
C GLY A 59 -1.49 -8.64 10.82
N VAL A 60 -0.34 -8.00 10.64
CA VAL A 60 0.40 -7.36 11.75
C VAL A 60 0.63 -5.87 11.50
N LEU A 61 -0.02 -5.29 10.51
CA LEU A 61 0.22 -3.91 10.12
C LEU A 61 -0.11 -2.93 11.25
N GLU A 62 -1.29 -3.03 11.82
CA GLU A 62 -1.75 -2.08 12.84
C GLU A 62 -0.82 -2.04 14.05
N PRO A 63 -0.50 -3.19 14.67
CA PRO A 63 0.41 -3.13 15.82
C PRO A 63 1.82 -2.68 15.47
N GLN A 64 2.29 -2.95 14.25
CA GLN A 64 3.63 -2.54 13.85
C GLN A 64 3.72 -1.04 13.55
N LEU A 65 2.65 -0.41 13.09
CA LEU A 65 2.68 1.02 12.80
C LEU A 65 2.25 1.88 13.98
N ASP A 66 1.60 1.29 14.97
CA ASP A 66 1.10 2.04 16.12
C ASP A 66 2.27 2.72 16.86
N GLY A 67 2.23 4.04 16.93
CA GLY A 67 3.26 4.83 17.58
C GLY A 67 4.60 4.93 16.87
N ARG A 68 4.70 4.41 15.63
CA ARG A 68 5.98 4.37 14.90
C ARG A 68 6.11 5.37 13.77
N LEU A 69 5.00 5.93 13.33
CA LEU A 69 4.99 6.95 12.28
C LEU A 69 4.15 8.13 12.74
N PRO A 70 4.52 9.35 12.36
CA PRO A 70 3.65 10.49 12.59
C PRO A 70 2.33 10.29 11.85
N HIS A 71 1.23 10.75 12.42
CA HIS A 71 -0.08 10.57 11.80
C HIS A 71 -0.24 11.35 10.49
N ASP A 72 0.62 12.32 10.23
CA ASP A 72 0.61 13.08 8.98
C ASP A 72 1.61 12.56 7.95
N ALA A 73 2.29 11.45 8.23
CA ALA A 73 3.19 10.83 7.25
C ALA A 73 2.40 10.42 6.01
N THR A 74 3.01 10.62 4.83
CA THR A 74 2.43 10.14 3.58
C THR A 74 2.75 8.66 3.44
N VAL A 75 1.72 7.83 3.43
CA VAL A 75 1.86 6.37 3.37
C VAL A 75 1.18 5.85 2.12
N VAL A 76 1.91 5.12 1.30
CA VAL A 76 1.34 4.40 0.15
C VAL A 76 1.41 2.91 0.45
N LEU A 77 0.25 2.25 0.42
CA LEU A 77 0.15 0.82 0.68
C LEU A 77 -0.04 0.07 -0.63
N TYR A 78 0.52 -1.12 -0.73
CA TYR A 78 0.22 -1.99 -1.86
C TYR A 78 0.18 -3.46 -1.45
N CYS A 79 -0.60 -4.22 -2.21
CA CYS A 79 -0.60 -5.68 -2.16
C CYS A 79 -0.42 -6.18 -3.59
N ALA A 80 -0.92 -7.37 -3.94
CA ALA A 80 -0.76 -7.87 -5.30
C ALA A 80 -1.63 -7.10 -6.31
N ALA A 81 -2.92 -6.90 -6.00
CA ALA A 81 -3.87 -6.29 -6.92
C ALA A 81 -4.59 -5.05 -6.36
N GLY A 82 -4.46 -4.75 -5.09
CA GLY A 82 -5.02 -3.55 -4.47
C GLY A 82 -6.13 -3.77 -3.44
N GLY A 83 -6.61 -5.00 -3.26
CA GLY A 83 -7.72 -5.26 -2.33
C GLY A 83 -7.31 -5.26 -0.87
N ARG A 84 -6.31 -6.07 -0.52
CA ARG A 84 -5.81 -6.15 0.85
C ARG A 84 -5.28 -4.80 1.32
N SER A 85 -4.58 -4.09 0.44
CA SER A 85 -4.02 -2.77 0.78
C SER A 85 -5.09 -1.71 0.94
N ALA A 86 -6.19 -1.79 0.21
CA ALA A 86 -7.31 -0.86 0.39
C ALA A 86 -7.92 -1.03 1.79
N LEU A 87 -8.15 -2.27 2.22
CA LEU A 87 -8.67 -2.54 3.56
C LEU A 87 -7.67 -2.10 4.63
N ALA A 88 -6.38 -2.34 4.39
CA ALA A 88 -5.33 -1.90 5.29
C ALA A 88 -5.30 -0.37 5.43
N GLY A 89 -5.44 0.34 4.31
CA GLY A 89 -5.46 1.80 4.32
C GLY A 89 -6.62 2.37 5.09
N ARG A 90 -7.79 1.76 4.94
CA ARG A 90 -8.96 2.15 5.71
C ARG A 90 -8.71 2.00 7.21
N SER A 91 -8.07 0.90 7.60
CA SER A 91 -7.71 0.67 8.99
C SER A 91 -6.75 1.74 9.52
N LEU A 92 -5.74 2.10 8.72
CA LEU A 92 -4.80 3.14 9.13
C LEU A 92 -5.48 4.50 9.29
N LYS A 93 -6.46 4.81 8.45
CA LYS A 93 -7.21 6.05 8.60
C LYS A 93 -7.99 6.07 9.93
N GLU A 94 -8.54 4.94 10.33
CA GLU A 94 -9.19 4.82 11.64
C GLU A 94 -8.21 5.04 12.79
N MET A 95 -6.93 4.71 12.59
CA MET A 95 -5.88 4.96 13.57
C MET A 95 -5.39 6.41 13.59
N GLY A 96 -5.93 7.26 12.72
CA GLY A 96 -5.59 8.68 12.69
C GLY A 96 -4.58 9.09 11.63
N PHE A 97 -4.12 8.17 10.79
CA PHE A 97 -3.23 8.53 9.68
C PHE A 97 -4.04 9.28 8.63
N SER A 98 -3.59 10.49 8.27
CA SER A 98 -4.37 11.40 7.44
C SER A 98 -4.02 11.35 5.96
N ALA A 99 -2.83 10.87 5.60
CA ALA A 99 -2.34 10.87 4.22
C ALA A 99 -2.03 9.45 3.75
N VAL A 100 -3.08 8.63 3.63
CA VAL A 100 -2.95 7.22 3.23
C VAL A 100 -3.45 7.06 1.80
N GLU A 101 -2.64 6.44 0.96
CA GLU A 101 -2.96 6.21 -0.44
C GLU A 101 -2.82 4.71 -0.77
N ASN A 102 -3.57 4.27 -1.77
CA ASN A 102 -3.52 2.90 -2.25
C ASN A 102 -2.91 2.86 -3.65
N LEU A 103 -1.92 2.00 -3.85
CA LEU A 103 -1.31 1.84 -5.18
C LEU A 103 -2.28 1.10 -6.10
N GLU A 104 -2.71 1.79 -7.14
CA GLU A 104 -3.66 1.25 -8.10
C GLU A 104 -3.09 0.04 -8.84
N GLY A 105 -3.82 -1.07 -8.79
CA GLY A 105 -3.38 -2.32 -9.40
C GLY A 105 -2.26 -3.04 -8.67
N GLY A 106 -1.74 -2.48 -7.58
CA GLY A 106 -0.76 -3.11 -6.72
C GLY A 106 0.56 -3.48 -7.38
N PHE A 107 1.25 -4.44 -6.79
CA PHE A 107 2.52 -4.92 -7.33
C PHE A 107 2.39 -5.49 -8.74
N ASP A 108 1.25 -6.11 -9.06
CA ASP A 108 1.03 -6.66 -10.39
C ASP A 108 1.09 -5.57 -11.46
N ALA A 109 0.44 -4.44 -11.23
CA ALA A 109 0.47 -3.32 -12.16
C ALA A 109 1.85 -2.67 -12.22
N TRP A 110 2.53 -2.55 -11.08
CA TRP A 110 3.89 -2.01 -11.04
C TRP A 110 4.83 -2.84 -11.92
N ALA A 111 4.79 -4.16 -11.75
CA ALA A 111 5.67 -5.07 -12.50
C ALA A 111 5.32 -5.08 -14.00
N ARG A 112 4.03 -5.08 -14.35
CA ARG A 112 3.59 -5.04 -15.74
C ARG A 112 4.00 -3.76 -16.44
N SER A 113 4.13 -2.67 -15.70
CA SER A 113 4.58 -1.40 -16.25
C SER A 113 6.08 -1.36 -16.52
N GLY A 114 6.81 -2.43 -16.21
CA GLY A 114 8.25 -2.51 -16.43
C GLY A 114 9.06 -1.69 -15.43
N LEU A 115 8.49 -1.31 -14.31
CA LEU A 115 9.18 -0.50 -13.31
C LEU A 115 10.13 -1.37 -12.48
N PRO A 116 11.16 -0.75 -11.85
CA PRO A 116 12.19 -1.52 -11.13
C PRO A 116 11.61 -2.34 -9.99
N VAL A 117 12.17 -3.53 -9.80
CA VAL A 117 11.80 -4.44 -8.72
C VAL A 117 13.06 -4.81 -7.95
N GLU A 118 13.01 -4.69 -6.63
CA GLU A 118 14.11 -5.05 -5.75
C GLU A 118 13.91 -6.47 -5.27
N ARG A 119 14.91 -7.31 -5.49
CA ARG A 119 14.85 -8.69 -5.02
C ARG A 119 15.57 -8.85 -3.69
N ARG A 120 15.05 -9.75 -2.88
CA ARG A 120 15.64 -10.07 -1.57
C ARG A 120 15.96 -11.53 -1.46
#